data_efa3d7869f92d5bd55b0cdd280f7ec1a
#
_entry.id   efa3d7869f92d5bd55b0cdd280f7ec1a
#
_cell.length_a   1.000
_cell.length_b   1.000
_cell.length_c   1.000
_cell.angle_alpha   90.00
_cell.angle_beta   90.00
_cell.angle_gamma   90.00
#
_symmetry.space_group_name_H-M   'P 1'
#
loop_
_entity.id
_entity.type
_entity.pdbx_description
1 polymer ?
#
loop_
_entity_poly.entity_id
_entity_poly.type
_entity_poly.pdbx_seq_one_letter_code
_entity_poly.pdbx_strand_id
1 'polypeptide(L)'
;MRLLYEHPGLPLSFAGSVLAFALLAAGFGQDQKPPASADSSRVTFTRDIAPVVFHSCAPCHHPGEAGPFSLLTYGEAKSHARQIADVTRKRQMPPWLPSPDGLPLEDDAHLTDRQIALFEKWVDDGVPEGNRDELPPLPKFPNGWQLGQPDLVLKAATAFTIPASGTDVYWNFIFRSPVTSVRYIKAIEIHPGDKRLVHHANLLVDRSEAARRQEESPGSGFAGMELQIESESFDPDGHFLFWKPGSAPIVEPPGLALRLDPGNDLVLNTHLQPSGKPETVAPTIGIYFTAAPATRFPVLLQLENDRALDIPAGDSSFLVSDEFQLPVDVELLAIYPHAHYLCRDMLATALLPDGSEKTLIHIARWDVNWQAVFRLAEPVTLPRGTKVSMRYRYDNSSDNIANPSHPPERVRAGNRAVDEMAHLWLQVLAIPASGEARDPRMVLQEALARHHLENNPADFEAHYNLAAMLEARGVPEEAARQYREALELRPGDATVENALGAALLSLGQLREAAQHLYAATTARPDYFDAHYNLGIALASGGAYARAAEEFAEAARLKPDDAGAEANLGAALAELGDTNQAIRHFERALELDPANRLAKENLDAVRKASRPN
;
A
#
# COMPACT_ATOMS: atom_id res chain seq x y z
N MET A 1 29.91 -36.61 -1.46
CA MET A 1 28.51 -36.33 -1.75
C MET A 1 28.36 -34.83 -2.02
N ARG A 2 27.71 -34.39 -3.07
CA ARG A 2 27.59 -32.95 -3.36
C ARG A 2 26.30 -32.44 -2.77
N LEU A 3 26.39 -31.51 -1.85
CA LEU A 3 25.31 -30.63 -1.46
C LEU A 3 25.19 -29.58 -2.58
N LEU A 4 24.13 -29.62 -3.35
CA LEU A 4 23.89 -28.67 -4.42
C LEU A 4 22.83 -27.66 -3.96
N TYR A 5 23.22 -26.43 -3.89
CA TYR A 5 22.35 -25.27 -3.76
C TYR A 5 21.48 -25.14 -5.00
N GLU A 6 20.19 -25.13 -4.85
CA GLU A 6 19.27 -24.53 -5.82
C GLU A 6 18.37 -23.55 -5.06
N HIS A 7 18.61 -22.28 -5.23
CA HIS A 7 17.60 -21.25 -5.01
C HIS A 7 16.51 -21.43 -6.07
N PRO A 8 15.23 -21.36 -5.73
CA PRO A 8 14.19 -21.33 -6.74
C PRO A 8 14.25 -20.00 -7.49
N GLY A 9 15.00 -20.00 -8.58
CA GLY A 9 14.97 -18.93 -9.55
C GLY A 9 13.65 -18.98 -10.32
N LEU A 10 12.90 -17.87 -10.29
CA LEU A 10 11.68 -17.67 -11.07
C LEU A 10 11.98 -17.84 -12.57
N PRO A 11 11.21 -18.66 -13.31
CA PRO A 11 11.37 -18.75 -14.75
C PRO A 11 10.70 -17.55 -15.44
N LEU A 12 11.49 -16.72 -16.06
CA LEU A 12 11.04 -15.72 -17.04
C LEU A 12 10.90 -16.43 -18.40
N SER A 13 9.67 -16.64 -18.86
CA SER A 13 9.41 -16.95 -20.26
C SER A 13 8.54 -15.86 -20.89
N PHE A 14 9.16 -15.09 -21.78
CA PHE A 14 8.48 -14.17 -22.67
C PHE A 14 8.18 -14.84 -24.00
N ALA A 15 6.91 -14.75 -24.45
CA ALA A 15 6.55 -14.85 -25.86
C ALA A 15 5.48 -13.82 -26.16
N GLY A 16 5.85 -12.83 -26.96
CA GLY A 16 4.95 -11.76 -27.38
C GLY A 16 4.06 -12.15 -28.55
N SER A 17 2.89 -11.52 -28.62
CA SER A 17 2.13 -11.36 -29.87
C SER A 17 1.34 -10.06 -29.81
N VAL A 18 1.69 -9.16 -30.73
CA VAL A 18 1.03 -7.88 -30.99
C VAL A 18 -0.17 -8.13 -31.89
N LEU A 19 -1.35 -7.70 -31.49
CA LEU A 19 -2.50 -7.52 -32.40
C LEU A 19 -3.08 -6.13 -32.18
N ALA A 20 -3.00 -5.34 -33.25
CA ALA A 20 -3.59 -4.01 -33.33
C ALA A 20 -5.09 -4.10 -33.67
N PHE A 21 -5.93 -3.38 -32.92
CA PHE A 21 -7.31 -3.09 -33.29
C PHE A 21 -7.52 -1.59 -33.44
N ALA A 22 -7.94 -1.21 -34.64
CA ALA A 22 -8.36 0.14 -34.94
C ALA A 22 -9.84 0.33 -34.59
N LEU A 23 -10.17 1.37 -33.82
CA LEU A 23 -11.54 1.78 -33.55
C LEU A 23 -11.91 2.98 -34.41
N LEU A 24 -12.96 2.79 -35.20
CA LEU A 24 -13.65 3.84 -35.95
C LEU A 24 -14.57 4.63 -35.01
N ALA A 25 -14.39 5.93 -34.98
CA ALA A 25 -15.35 6.86 -34.38
C ALA A 25 -16.43 7.22 -35.41
N ALA A 26 -17.68 6.98 -35.09
CA ALA A 26 -18.84 7.51 -35.83
C ALA A 26 -19.53 8.55 -34.95
N GLY A 27 -19.49 9.80 -35.39
CA GLY A 27 -20.22 10.89 -34.77
C GLY A 27 -21.69 10.88 -35.15
N PHE A 28 -22.55 11.21 -34.20
CA PHE A 28 -23.89 11.71 -34.44
C PHE A 28 -24.13 12.97 -33.61
N GLY A 29 -24.10 14.10 -34.29
CA GLY A 29 -24.66 15.34 -33.78
C GLY A 29 -26.16 15.35 -34.01
N GLN A 30 -26.93 15.68 -33.01
CA GLN A 30 -28.29 16.22 -33.16
C GLN A 30 -28.46 17.46 -32.29
N ASP A 31 -28.53 18.61 -33.00
CA ASP A 31 -29.05 19.87 -32.48
C ASP A 31 -30.52 19.70 -32.09
N GLN A 32 -30.81 19.77 -30.80
CA GLN A 32 -32.18 20.07 -30.33
C GLN A 32 -32.19 21.42 -29.66
N LYS A 33 -32.92 22.34 -30.27
CA LYS A 33 -33.22 23.67 -29.79
C LYS A 33 -34.14 23.59 -28.56
N PRO A 34 -33.84 24.23 -27.42
CA PRO A 34 -34.72 24.20 -26.28
C PRO A 34 -35.93 25.13 -26.44
N PRO A 35 -37.07 24.81 -25.81
CA PRO A 35 -38.24 25.67 -25.82
C PRO A 35 -38.00 26.94 -25.01
N ALA A 36 -38.54 28.03 -25.50
CA ALA A 36 -38.38 29.36 -24.94
C ALA A 36 -39.33 29.63 -23.76
N SER A 37 -38.80 30.42 -22.82
CA SER A 37 -39.44 31.24 -21.79
C SER A 37 -39.89 30.59 -20.49
N ALA A 38 -38.95 30.52 -19.54
CA ALA A 38 -39.12 30.89 -18.15
C ALA A 38 -38.05 31.93 -17.86
N ASP A 39 -38.25 32.83 -16.89
CA ASP A 39 -37.31 33.89 -16.55
C ASP A 39 -35.90 33.34 -16.35
N SER A 40 -35.10 33.39 -17.43
CA SER A 40 -33.76 32.76 -17.52
C SER A 40 -32.72 33.42 -16.61
N SER A 41 -33.10 34.44 -15.86
CA SER A 41 -32.25 35.19 -14.95
C SER A 41 -32.23 34.61 -13.53
N ARG A 42 -33.25 33.81 -13.14
CA ARG A 42 -33.39 33.28 -11.78
C ARG A 42 -32.79 31.88 -11.67
N VAL A 43 -31.94 31.68 -10.63
CA VAL A 43 -31.34 30.37 -10.34
C VAL A 43 -32.37 29.48 -9.63
N THR A 44 -32.55 28.24 -10.12
CA THR A 44 -33.51 27.29 -9.57
C THR A 44 -32.83 26.00 -9.15
N PHE A 45 -33.45 25.26 -8.20
CA PHE A 45 -32.92 23.99 -7.75
C PHE A 45 -32.83 22.97 -8.88
N THR A 46 -33.91 22.77 -9.61
CA THR A 46 -34.03 21.70 -10.61
C THR A 46 -33.03 21.86 -11.76
N ARG A 47 -32.86 23.08 -12.28
CA ARG A 47 -32.03 23.35 -13.45
C ARG A 47 -30.55 23.57 -13.10
N ASP A 48 -30.29 24.33 -12.00
CA ASP A 48 -28.96 24.91 -11.77
C ASP A 48 -28.26 24.25 -10.57
N ILE A 49 -28.98 23.91 -9.50
CA ILE A 49 -28.40 23.45 -8.22
C ILE A 49 -28.34 21.92 -8.16
N ALA A 50 -29.41 21.21 -8.53
CA ALA A 50 -29.47 19.76 -8.44
C ALA A 50 -28.34 19.05 -9.25
N PRO A 51 -27.97 19.49 -10.47
CA PRO A 51 -26.85 18.90 -11.18
C PRO A 51 -25.55 18.95 -10.37
N VAL A 52 -25.26 20.09 -9.72
CA VAL A 52 -24.04 20.27 -8.92
C VAL A 52 -24.12 19.43 -7.62
N VAL A 53 -25.26 19.50 -6.93
CA VAL A 53 -25.47 18.73 -5.68
C VAL A 53 -25.40 17.24 -5.92
N PHE A 54 -26.01 16.74 -6.98
CA PHE A 54 -26.04 15.30 -7.29
C PHE A 54 -24.65 14.77 -7.69
N HIS A 55 -23.84 15.58 -8.33
CA HIS A 55 -22.47 15.20 -8.71
C HIS A 55 -21.49 15.33 -7.52
N SER A 56 -21.47 16.48 -6.84
CA SER A 56 -20.37 16.82 -5.92
C SER A 56 -20.73 16.66 -4.43
N CYS A 57 -22.01 16.55 -4.06
CA CYS A 57 -22.42 16.47 -2.66
C CYS A 57 -23.07 15.12 -2.31
N ALA A 58 -23.92 14.61 -3.20
CA ALA A 58 -24.71 13.40 -2.96
C ALA A 58 -23.88 12.12 -2.70
N PRO A 59 -22.64 11.94 -3.24
CA PRO A 59 -21.83 10.79 -2.86
C PRO A 59 -21.62 10.59 -1.36
N CYS A 60 -21.57 11.69 -0.59
CA CYS A 60 -21.49 11.64 0.87
C CYS A 60 -22.83 11.98 1.55
N HIS A 61 -23.69 12.78 0.92
CA HIS A 61 -24.94 13.29 1.47
C HIS A 61 -26.16 12.53 0.93
N HIS A 62 -26.21 11.22 1.20
CA HIS A 62 -27.37 10.35 0.95
C HIS A 62 -27.60 9.39 2.13
N PRO A 63 -28.78 8.77 2.27
CA PRO A 63 -29.04 7.82 3.36
C PRO A 63 -28.05 6.66 3.37
N GLY A 64 -27.43 6.41 4.54
CA GLY A 64 -26.45 5.33 4.74
C GLY A 64 -24.99 5.71 4.50
N GLU A 65 -24.72 6.97 4.15
CA GLU A 65 -23.35 7.52 4.05
C GLU A 65 -22.98 8.39 5.25
N ALA A 66 -21.73 8.90 5.24
CA ALA A 66 -21.15 9.64 6.35
C ALA A 66 -21.75 11.04 6.55
N GLY A 67 -22.32 11.63 5.51
CA GLY A 67 -22.94 12.96 5.60
C GLY A 67 -24.07 12.98 6.62
N PRO A 68 -24.15 14.01 7.50
CA PRO A 68 -25.12 14.05 8.59
C PRO A 68 -26.58 14.23 8.13
N PHE A 69 -26.78 14.54 6.86
CA PHE A 69 -28.11 14.72 6.25
C PHE A 69 -28.03 14.41 4.74
N SER A 70 -29.19 14.08 4.17
CA SER A 70 -29.34 13.85 2.73
C SER A 70 -29.53 15.18 1.96
N LEU A 71 -29.13 15.20 0.69
CA LEU A 71 -29.30 16.32 -0.25
C LEU A 71 -29.96 15.88 -1.58
N LEU A 72 -30.66 14.78 -1.59
CA LEU A 72 -31.24 14.20 -2.81
C LEU A 72 -32.54 14.87 -3.26
N THR A 73 -33.20 15.62 -2.40
CA THR A 73 -34.45 16.29 -2.71
C THR A 73 -34.38 17.80 -2.55
N TYR A 74 -35.27 18.51 -3.26
CA TYR A 74 -35.41 19.96 -3.08
C TYR A 74 -35.64 20.35 -1.63
N GLY A 75 -36.51 19.62 -0.91
CA GLY A 75 -36.83 19.91 0.49
C GLY A 75 -35.60 19.83 1.40
N GLU A 76 -34.77 18.79 1.22
CA GLU A 76 -33.51 18.60 1.96
C GLU A 76 -32.50 19.71 1.64
N ALA A 77 -32.26 19.96 0.35
CA ALA A 77 -31.35 21.02 -0.08
C ALA A 77 -31.80 22.42 0.38
N LYS A 78 -33.12 22.71 0.31
CA LYS A 78 -33.70 23.97 0.77
C LYS A 78 -33.49 24.20 2.27
N SER A 79 -33.64 23.17 3.09
CA SER A 79 -33.46 23.29 4.55
C SER A 79 -32.01 23.66 4.92
N HIS A 80 -31.04 23.36 4.07
CA HIS A 80 -29.61 23.63 4.25
C HIS A 80 -29.05 24.69 3.30
N ALA A 81 -29.89 25.40 2.51
CA ALA A 81 -29.44 26.28 1.42
C ALA A 81 -28.39 27.31 1.84
N ARG A 82 -28.63 28.02 2.98
CA ARG A 82 -27.68 29.01 3.50
C ARG A 82 -26.37 28.37 3.96
N GLN A 83 -26.45 27.19 4.59
CA GLN A 83 -25.28 26.45 5.02
C GLN A 83 -24.45 26.00 3.80
N ILE A 84 -25.12 25.45 2.77
CA ILE A 84 -24.47 25.04 1.51
C ILE A 84 -23.74 26.23 0.89
N ALA A 85 -24.40 27.38 0.73
CA ALA A 85 -23.78 28.59 0.17
C ALA A 85 -22.55 29.06 1.00
N ASP A 86 -22.63 29.03 2.33
CA ASP A 86 -21.51 29.46 3.19
C ASP A 86 -20.33 28.49 3.12
N VAL A 87 -20.55 27.17 3.24
CA VAL A 87 -19.45 26.18 3.24
C VAL A 87 -18.81 26.03 1.86
N THR A 88 -19.58 26.20 0.77
CA THR A 88 -19.02 26.17 -0.59
C THR A 88 -18.23 27.43 -0.90
N ARG A 89 -18.73 28.62 -0.49
CA ARG A 89 -17.98 29.89 -0.58
C ARG A 89 -16.66 29.82 0.17
N LYS A 90 -16.62 29.20 1.34
CA LYS A 90 -15.41 28.95 2.14
C LYS A 90 -14.54 27.82 1.59
N ARG A 91 -14.98 27.12 0.55
CA ARG A 91 -14.35 25.92 -0.01
C ARG A 91 -14.09 24.83 1.05
N GLN A 92 -15.00 24.70 2.01
CA GLN A 92 -14.99 23.63 3.02
C GLN A 92 -15.73 22.38 2.53
N MET A 93 -16.69 22.56 1.60
CA MET A 93 -17.45 21.48 0.96
C MET A 93 -17.58 21.74 -0.55
N PRO A 94 -17.46 20.70 -1.36
CA PRO A 94 -17.02 19.36 -1.02
C PRO A 94 -15.58 19.38 -0.48
N PRO A 95 -15.18 18.34 0.31
CA PRO A 95 -13.83 18.29 0.90
C PRO A 95 -12.80 17.83 -0.14
N TRP A 96 -12.55 18.69 -1.11
CA TRP A 96 -11.59 18.48 -2.17
C TRP A 96 -10.40 19.41 -1.96
N LEU A 97 -9.22 18.85 -1.68
CA LEU A 97 -8.05 19.60 -1.29
C LEU A 97 -7.19 20.09 -2.46
N PRO A 98 -7.02 19.31 -3.57
CA PRO A 98 -6.17 19.73 -4.67
C PRO A 98 -6.64 21.00 -5.36
N SER A 99 -5.72 21.87 -5.66
CA SER A 99 -5.92 23.07 -6.48
C SER A 99 -5.97 22.69 -7.96
N PRO A 100 -6.67 23.46 -8.81
CA PRO A 100 -6.85 23.13 -10.23
C PRO A 100 -5.62 23.36 -11.11
N ASP A 101 -4.51 23.81 -10.54
CA ASP A 101 -3.23 24.05 -11.23
C ASP A 101 -2.33 22.79 -11.31
N GLY A 102 -2.75 21.67 -10.69
CA GLY A 102 -2.09 20.36 -10.78
C GLY A 102 -2.51 19.54 -11.99
N LEU A 103 -2.09 18.27 -12.00
CA LEU A 103 -2.51 17.31 -13.02
C LEU A 103 -4.02 17.02 -12.89
N PRO A 104 -4.70 16.69 -14.01
CA PRO A 104 -6.09 16.25 -13.98
C PRO A 104 -6.25 14.97 -13.13
N LEU A 105 -7.22 14.99 -12.21
CA LEU A 105 -7.47 13.89 -11.28
C LEU A 105 -8.80 13.21 -11.60
N GLU A 106 -8.89 11.91 -11.30
CA GLU A 106 -10.17 11.18 -11.31
C GLU A 106 -11.11 11.75 -10.24
N ASP A 107 -12.41 11.64 -10.46
CA ASP A 107 -13.45 12.02 -9.50
C ASP A 107 -13.31 13.44 -8.93
N ASP A 108 -12.79 14.39 -9.75
CA ASP A 108 -12.61 15.78 -9.33
C ASP A 108 -13.95 16.39 -8.85
N ALA A 109 -14.08 16.52 -7.53
CA ALA A 109 -15.24 17.11 -6.86
C ALA A 109 -15.12 18.64 -6.68
N HIS A 110 -14.07 19.26 -7.25
CA HIS A 110 -13.83 20.68 -7.14
C HIS A 110 -14.98 21.50 -7.73
N LEU A 111 -15.47 22.49 -6.96
CA LEU A 111 -16.47 23.43 -7.44
C LEU A 111 -15.79 24.64 -8.10
N THR A 112 -16.19 24.93 -9.34
CA THR A 112 -15.79 26.16 -10.03
C THR A 112 -16.39 27.40 -9.34
N ASP A 113 -15.76 28.57 -9.50
CA ASP A 113 -16.30 29.83 -8.96
C ASP A 113 -17.72 30.10 -9.45
N ARG A 114 -18.03 29.72 -10.68
CA ARG A 114 -19.38 29.80 -11.23
C ARG A 114 -20.39 28.94 -10.46
N GLN A 115 -20.04 27.69 -10.12
CA GLN A 115 -20.89 26.79 -9.36
C GLN A 115 -21.09 27.30 -7.92
N ILE A 116 -20.04 27.84 -7.30
CA ILE A 116 -20.14 28.47 -5.97
C ILE A 116 -21.10 29.67 -6.03
N ALA A 117 -20.95 30.55 -7.02
CA ALA A 117 -21.83 31.70 -7.19
C ALA A 117 -23.30 31.32 -7.45
N LEU A 118 -23.57 30.14 -8.04
CA LEU A 118 -24.94 29.63 -8.19
C LEU A 118 -25.61 29.35 -6.84
N PHE A 119 -24.90 28.81 -5.84
CA PHE A 119 -25.46 28.58 -4.51
C PHE A 119 -25.81 29.89 -3.80
N GLU A 120 -24.93 30.88 -3.88
CA GLU A 120 -25.18 32.22 -3.30
C GLU A 120 -26.41 32.86 -3.95
N LYS A 121 -26.43 32.90 -5.28
CA LYS A 121 -27.54 33.46 -6.04
C LYS A 121 -28.85 32.72 -5.81
N TRP A 122 -28.82 31.39 -5.65
CA TRP A 122 -30.02 30.61 -5.35
C TRP A 122 -30.63 31.02 -3.99
N VAL A 123 -29.79 31.29 -2.99
CA VAL A 123 -30.23 31.81 -1.68
C VAL A 123 -30.82 33.23 -1.84
N ASP A 124 -30.15 34.12 -2.58
CA ASP A 124 -30.58 35.48 -2.82
C ASP A 124 -31.93 35.53 -3.60
N ASP A 125 -32.12 34.62 -4.55
CA ASP A 125 -33.35 34.48 -5.33
C ASP A 125 -34.51 33.87 -4.50
N GLY A 126 -34.31 33.53 -3.21
CA GLY A 126 -35.31 33.01 -2.30
C GLY A 126 -35.49 31.48 -2.42
N VAL A 127 -34.48 30.77 -2.80
CA VAL A 127 -34.42 29.30 -2.83
C VAL A 127 -35.54 28.67 -3.69
N PRO A 128 -35.76 29.08 -4.95
CA PRO A 128 -36.85 28.53 -5.77
C PRO A 128 -36.58 27.09 -6.21
N GLU A 129 -37.69 26.26 -6.29
CA GLU A 129 -37.59 24.88 -6.77
C GLU A 129 -37.29 24.81 -8.28
N GLY A 130 -38.00 25.56 -9.09
CA GLY A 130 -37.94 25.50 -10.53
C GLY A 130 -38.93 24.51 -11.16
N ASN A 131 -38.81 24.27 -12.46
CA ASN A 131 -39.67 23.32 -13.16
C ASN A 131 -39.18 21.87 -12.90
N ARG A 132 -40.04 20.99 -12.44
CA ARG A 132 -39.71 19.58 -12.13
C ARG A 132 -39.26 18.77 -13.35
N ASP A 133 -39.69 19.17 -14.54
CA ASP A 133 -39.25 18.51 -15.79
C ASP A 133 -37.78 18.76 -16.13
N GLU A 134 -37.16 19.78 -15.49
CA GLU A 134 -35.75 20.11 -15.63
C GLU A 134 -34.87 19.39 -14.59
N LEU A 135 -35.47 18.65 -13.64
CA LEU A 135 -34.70 17.93 -12.62
C LEU A 135 -33.92 16.78 -13.26
N PRO A 136 -32.59 16.71 -13.08
CA PRO A 136 -31.80 15.58 -13.56
C PRO A 136 -32.23 14.29 -12.87
N PRO A 137 -31.96 13.11 -13.48
CA PRO A 137 -32.20 11.82 -12.85
C PRO A 137 -31.50 11.75 -11.49
N LEU A 138 -32.19 11.23 -10.48
CA LEU A 138 -31.60 10.99 -9.18
C LEU A 138 -30.41 10.03 -9.30
N PRO A 139 -29.27 10.34 -8.65
CA PRO A 139 -28.16 9.42 -8.57
C PRO A 139 -28.62 8.12 -7.89
N LYS A 140 -28.12 7.00 -8.38
CA LYS A 140 -28.43 5.67 -7.82
C LYS A 140 -27.29 5.25 -6.94
N PHE A 141 -27.60 5.01 -5.68
CA PHE A 141 -26.67 4.44 -4.71
C PHE A 141 -27.13 2.99 -4.43
N PRO A 142 -26.38 1.98 -4.89
CA PRO A 142 -26.73 0.59 -4.66
C PRO A 142 -26.76 0.26 -3.18
N ASN A 143 -27.80 -0.45 -2.74
CA ASN A 143 -27.80 -1.07 -1.41
C ASN A 143 -26.88 -2.29 -1.44
N GLY A 144 -25.80 -2.31 -0.65
CA GLY A 144 -24.83 -3.40 -0.62
C GLY A 144 -23.63 -3.14 -1.54
N TRP A 145 -23.18 -4.19 -2.23
CA TRP A 145 -21.97 -4.13 -3.06
C TRP A 145 -22.21 -3.35 -4.36
N GLN A 146 -21.41 -2.30 -4.58
CA GLN A 146 -21.58 -1.40 -5.71
C GLN A 146 -21.21 -2.07 -7.04
N LEU A 147 -20.23 -2.99 -7.03
CA LEU A 147 -19.77 -3.74 -8.19
C LEU A 147 -20.54 -5.05 -8.42
N GLY A 148 -21.64 -5.27 -7.67
CA GLY A 148 -22.38 -6.52 -7.65
C GLY A 148 -21.81 -7.52 -6.64
N GLN A 149 -22.24 -8.79 -6.69
CA GLN A 149 -21.80 -9.79 -5.71
C GLN A 149 -20.29 -10.06 -5.82
N PRO A 150 -19.49 -9.88 -4.75
CA PRO A 150 -18.08 -10.24 -4.75
C PRO A 150 -17.86 -11.74 -4.89
N ASP A 151 -16.72 -12.12 -5.46
CA ASP A 151 -16.28 -13.52 -5.53
C ASP A 151 -15.90 -14.06 -4.14
N LEU A 152 -15.39 -13.18 -3.27
CA LEU A 152 -15.04 -13.49 -1.88
C LEU A 152 -15.44 -12.33 -0.98
N VAL A 153 -16.09 -12.65 0.14
CA VAL A 153 -16.40 -11.68 1.20
C VAL A 153 -15.66 -12.07 2.46
N LEU A 154 -14.77 -11.21 2.91
CA LEU A 154 -14.07 -11.35 4.19
C LEU A 154 -14.77 -10.48 5.23
N LYS A 155 -14.93 -11.01 6.46
CA LYS A 155 -15.55 -10.30 7.57
C LYS A 155 -14.58 -10.27 8.75
N ALA A 156 -14.55 -9.15 9.48
CA ALA A 156 -13.81 -9.09 10.72
C ALA A 156 -14.31 -10.19 11.67
N ALA A 157 -13.38 -10.96 12.22
CA ALA A 157 -13.70 -12.06 13.11
C ALA A 157 -14.34 -11.56 14.43
N THR A 158 -13.88 -10.39 14.90
CA THR A 158 -14.37 -9.75 16.12
C THR A 158 -14.66 -8.28 15.82
N ALA A 159 -15.77 -7.78 16.36
CA ALA A 159 -16.08 -6.34 16.31
C ALA A 159 -15.21 -5.59 17.33
N PHE A 160 -14.73 -4.41 16.95
CA PHE A 160 -14.01 -3.52 17.86
C PHE A 160 -14.95 -2.50 18.47
N THR A 161 -14.85 -2.28 19.79
CA THR A 161 -15.62 -1.24 20.49
C THR A 161 -14.78 0.02 20.62
N ILE A 162 -15.19 1.07 19.91
CA ILE A 162 -14.58 2.39 19.99
C ILE A 162 -14.90 3.00 21.36
N PRO A 163 -13.91 3.53 22.11
CA PRO A 163 -14.17 4.18 23.40
C PRO A 163 -15.02 5.44 23.20
N ALA A 164 -15.74 5.86 24.27
CA ALA A 164 -16.58 7.05 24.24
C ALA A 164 -15.80 8.36 24.04
N SER A 165 -14.52 8.39 24.40
CA SER A 165 -13.67 9.58 24.38
C SER A 165 -12.25 9.18 23.97
N GLY A 166 -11.51 10.15 23.53
CA GLY A 166 -10.16 10.03 23.01
C GLY A 166 -10.08 10.82 21.70
N THR A 167 -8.86 11.05 21.24
CA THR A 167 -8.59 11.54 19.91
C THR A 167 -8.30 10.34 19.01
N ASP A 168 -7.33 10.26 18.27
CA ASP A 168 -6.98 9.25 17.29
C ASP A 168 -7.00 7.80 17.82
N VAL A 169 -7.99 7.03 17.40
CA VAL A 169 -8.10 5.61 17.70
C VAL A 169 -7.77 4.82 16.45
N TYR A 170 -6.63 4.14 16.45
CA TYR A 170 -6.21 3.26 15.36
C TYR A 170 -6.39 1.82 15.74
N TRP A 171 -7.04 1.05 14.85
CA TRP A 171 -7.28 -0.37 15.04
C TRP A 171 -7.03 -1.16 13.76
N ASN A 172 -6.34 -2.28 13.88
CA ASN A 172 -5.99 -3.17 12.79
C ASN A 172 -6.87 -4.42 12.82
N PHE A 173 -7.68 -4.62 11.79
CA PHE A 173 -8.45 -5.84 11.59
C PHE A 173 -7.68 -6.77 10.66
N ILE A 174 -7.51 -8.04 11.08
CA ILE A 174 -6.85 -9.05 10.27
C ILE A 174 -7.90 -9.94 9.61
N PHE A 175 -7.82 -10.06 8.30
CA PHE A 175 -8.68 -10.92 7.49
C PHE A 175 -7.84 -12.06 6.92
N ARG A 176 -7.98 -13.24 7.48
CA ARG A 176 -7.28 -14.43 7.00
C ARG A 176 -7.85 -14.84 5.66
N SER A 177 -6.99 -14.91 4.65
CA SER A 177 -7.41 -15.29 3.31
C SER A 177 -7.63 -16.80 3.21
N PRO A 178 -8.77 -17.25 2.71
CA PRO A 178 -9.05 -18.67 2.52
C PRO A 178 -8.54 -19.22 1.17
N VAL A 179 -7.79 -18.43 0.40
CA VAL A 179 -7.32 -18.88 -0.92
C VAL A 179 -6.28 -19.99 -0.78
N THR A 180 -6.42 -21.04 -1.60
CA THR A 180 -5.54 -22.22 -1.61
C THR A 180 -4.65 -22.29 -2.85
N SER A 181 -4.77 -21.31 -3.74
CA SER A 181 -3.95 -21.12 -4.93
C SER A 181 -3.84 -19.65 -5.23
N VAL A 182 -2.82 -19.26 -5.99
CA VAL A 182 -2.61 -17.87 -6.41
C VAL A 182 -3.86 -17.32 -7.10
N ARG A 183 -4.33 -16.17 -6.66
CA ARG A 183 -5.46 -15.42 -7.23
C ARG A 183 -5.01 -14.01 -7.59
N TYR A 184 -5.76 -13.40 -8.50
CA TYR A 184 -5.54 -12.01 -8.92
C TYR A 184 -6.79 -11.20 -8.65
N ILE A 185 -6.64 -10.12 -7.88
CA ILE A 185 -7.71 -9.22 -7.47
C ILE A 185 -7.78 -8.06 -8.46
N LYS A 186 -8.91 -7.88 -9.12
CA LYS A 186 -9.16 -6.76 -10.04
C LYS A 186 -9.89 -5.59 -9.38
N ALA A 187 -10.60 -5.86 -8.28
CA ALA A 187 -11.29 -4.80 -7.54
C ALA A 187 -11.51 -5.21 -6.07
N ILE A 188 -11.56 -4.19 -5.21
CA ILE A 188 -11.82 -4.32 -3.78
C ILE A 188 -12.89 -3.30 -3.38
N GLU A 189 -13.86 -3.74 -2.59
CA GLU A 189 -14.86 -2.87 -2.00
C GLU A 189 -14.83 -3.01 -0.48
N ILE A 190 -14.52 -1.93 0.22
CA ILE A 190 -14.40 -1.88 1.68
C ILE A 190 -15.67 -1.34 2.28
N HIS A 191 -16.32 -2.13 3.12
CA HIS A 191 -17.45 -1.72 3.96
C HIS A 191 -16.94 -1.64 5.41
N PRO A 192 -16.58 -0.46 5.91
CA PRO A 192 -15.90 -0.32 7.20
C PRO A 192 -16.81 -0.53 8.42
N GLY A 193 -18.07 -0.79 8.20
CA GLY A 193 -19.12 -0.81 9.22
C GLY A 193 -19.89 0.51 9.23
N ASP A 194 -19.97 1.20 10.36
CA ASP A 194 -20.58 2.54 10.41
C ASP A 194 -19.60 3.59 9.85
N LYS A 195 -19.91 4.09 8.65
CA LYS A 195 -19.08 5.06 7.90
C LYS A 195 -18.91 6.41 8.62
N ARG A 196 -19.73 6.71 9.64
CA ARG A 196 -19.61 7.93 10.45
C ARG A 196 -18.52 7.82 11.51
N LEU A 197 -18.14 6.59 11.86
CA LEU A 197 -17.16 6.29 12.90
C LEU A 197 -15.77 5.98 12.32
N VAL A 198 -15.67 5.72 11.01
CA VAL A 198 -14.42 5.41 10.34
C VAL A 198 -14.01 6.61 9.49
N HIS A 199 -12.94 7.25 9.90
CA HIS A 199 -12.41 8.44 9.24
C HIS A 199 -11.74 8.08 7.90
N HIS A 200 -10.85 7.09 7.93
CA HIS A 200 -10.27 6.45 6.75
C HIS A 200 -9.74 5.06 7.11
N ALA A 201 -9.40 4.29 6.10
CA ALA A 201 -8.78 2.99 6.27
C ALA A 201 -7.79 2.70 5.15
N ASN A 202 -6.67 2.05 5.52
CA ASN A 202 -5.68 1.50 4.60
C ASN A 202 -5.78 -0.01 4.62
N LEU A 203 -5.84 -0.65 3.47
CA LEU A 203 -5.78 -2.10 3.35
C LEU A 203 -4.38 -2.50 2.88
N LEU A 204 -3.77 -3.45 3.57
CA LEU A 204 -2.43 -3.95 3.31
C LEU A 204 -2.47 -5.46 3.12
N VAL A 205 -1.54 -6.00 2.35
CA VAL A 205 -1.35 -7.45 2.20
C VAL A 205 -0.18 -7.87 3.06
N ASP A 206 -0.46 -8.63 4.12
CA ASP A 206 0.59 -9.23 4.96
C ASP A 206 0.97 -10.60 4.39
N ARG A 207 2.20 -10.72 3.92
CA ARG A 207 2.79 -11.92 3.34
C ARG A 207 3.60 -12.73 4.33
N SER A 208 3.90 -12.14 5.50
CA SER A 208 4.83 -12.64 6.51
C SER A 208 4.15 -13.17 7.78
N GLU A 209 2.82 -13.04 7.85
CA GLU A 209 2.02 -13.30 9.07
C GLU A 209 2.42 -12.43 10.26
N ALA A 210 3.16 -11.32 10.04
CA ALA A 210 3.61 -10.42 11.10
C ALA A 210 2.45 -9.77 11.86
N ALA A 211 1.35 -9.47 11.16
CA ALA A 211 0.15 -8.94 11.79
C ALA A 211 -0.47 -9.94 12.79
N ARG A 212 -0.49 -11.25 12.46
CA ARG A 212 -1.03 -12.28 13.37
C ARG A 212 -0.25 -12.37 14.68
N ARG A 213 1.06 -12.09 14.65
CA ARG A 213 1.91 -12.11 15.85
C ARG A 213 1.64 -10.94 16.80
N GLN A 214 0.96 -9.92 16.35
CA GLN A 214 0.58 -8.75 17.15
C GLN A 214 -0.80 -8.90 17.81
N GLU A 215 -1.60 -9.90 17.42
CA GLU A 215 -2.89 -10.18 18.07
C GLU A 215 -2.71 -10.80 19.45
N GLU A 216 -3.49 -10.35 20.45
CA GLU A 216 -3.56 -11.01 21.76
C GLU A 216 -4.24 -12.40 21.66
N SER A 217 -5.19 -12.53 20.77
CA SER A 217 -5.87 -13.79 20.45
C SER A 217 -6.30 -13.79 18.98
N PRO A 218 -6.38 -14.98 18.33
CA PRO A 218 -6.70 -15.08 16.91
C PRO A 218 -7.99 -14.37 16.53
N GLY A 219 -7.89 -13.37 15.64
CA GLY A 219 -9.01 -12.57 15.15
C GLY A 219 -9.43 -11.41 16.05
N SER A 220 -8.67 -11.13 17.13
CA SER A 220 -8.94 -9.95 17.98
C SER A 220 -8.59 -8.64 17.29
N GLY A 221 -7.62 -8.66 16.38
CA GLY A 221 -6.96 -7.45 15.89
C GLY A 221 -6.04 -6.83 16.94
N PHE A 222 -5.44 -5.69 16.64
CA PHE A 222 -4.52 -4.99 17.53
C PHE A 222 -4.56 -3.47 17.33
N ALA A 223 -4.16 -2.73 18.37
CA ALA A 223 -4.12 -1.28 18.34
C ALA A 223 -2.82 -0.77 17.71
N GLY A 224 -2.87 0.43 17.13
CA GLY A 224 -1.71 1.18 16.67
C GLY A 224 -1.83 1.62 15.22
N MET A 225 -1.07 2.66 14.90
CA MET A 225 -0.96 3.18 13.54
C MET A 225 0.16 2.48 12.77
N GLU A 226 1.22 2.10 13.47
CA GLU A 226 2.35 1.39 12.87
C GLU A 226 2.00 -0.07 12.63
N LEU A 227 1.99 -0.45 11.39
CA LEU A 227 1.95 -1.84 10.99
C LEU A 227 3.39 -2.32 10.84
N GLN A 228 3.87 -3.07 11.81
CA GLN A 228 5.13 -3.82 11.67
C GLN A 228 4.86 -5.05 10.77
N ILE A 229 4.52 -4.79 9.52
CA ILE A 229 4.48 -5.80 8.49
C ILE A 229 5.88 -5.86 7.91
N GLU A 230 6.51 -7.02 8.03
CA GLU A 230 7.78 -7.27 7.35
C GLU A 230 7.52 -7.15 5.85
N SER A 231 7.92 -6.02 5.26
CA SER A 231 7.89 -5.89 3.81
C SER A 231 9.04 -6.72 3.25
N GLU A 232 8.74 -7.71 2.42
CA GLU A 232 9.76 -8.20 1.51
C GLU A 232 10.20 -7.00 0.68
N SER A 233 11.49 -6.70 0.69
CA SER A 233 12.12 -5.54 0.07
C SER A 233 11.83 -5.40 -1.43
N PHE A 234 11.23 -6.37 -2.03
CA PHE A 234 10.73 -6.39 -3.39
C PHE A 234 9.26 -6.78 -3.39
N ASP A 235 8.42 -5.97 -2.72
CA ASP A 235 6.98 -6.13 -2.85
C ASP A 235 6.56 -5.64 -4.25
N PRO A 236 6.05 -6.52 -5.12
CA PRO A 236 5.57 -6.12 -6.44
C PRO A 236 4.27 -5.30 -6.36
N ASP A 237 3.70 -5.12 -5.18
CA ASP A 237 2.35 -4.60 -5.01
C ASP A 237 2.32 -3.16 -4.47
N GLY A 238 2.92 -2.22 -5.19
CA GLY A 238 2.79 -0.78 -4.92
C GLY A 238 1.37 -0.23 -5.15
N HIS A 239 0.33 -0.92 -4.66
CA HIS A 239 -1.06 -0.52 -4.80
C HIS A 239 -1.50 0.37 -3.64
N PHE A 240 -2.24 1.44 -3.95
CA PHE A 240 -2.95 2.22 -2.94
C PHE A 240 -4.33 1.64 -2.69
N LEU A 241 -4.50 0.93 -1.58
CA LEU A 241 -5.77 0.35 -1.17
C LEU A 241 -6.37 1.19 -0.02
N PHE A 242 -6.69 2.43 -0.35
CA PHE A 242 -7.17 3.45 0.59
C PHE A 242 -8.69 3.63 0.48
N TRP A 243 -9.36 3.74 1.62
CA TRP A 243 -10.78 4.04 1.73
C TRP A 243 -11.02 5.25 2.63
N LYS A 244 -11.95 6.11 2.23
CA LYS A 244 -12.53 7.18 3.05
C LYS A 244 -14.03 7.29 2.78
N PRO A 245 -14.81 7.99 3.62
CA PRO A 245 -16.23 8.28 3.35
C PRO A 245 -16.43 8.87 1.95
N GLY A 246 -17.39 8.31 1.22
CA GLY A 246 -17.70 8.71 -0.15
C GLY A 246 -16.77 8.11 -1.24
N SER A 247 -15.80 7.26 -0.87
CA SER A 247 -14.96 6.57 -1.86
C SER A 247 -15.77 5.58 -2.70
N ALA A 248 -15.49 5.56 -4.00
CA ALA A 248 -15.88 4.46 -4.88
C ALA A 248 -15.09 3.18 -4.54
N PRO A 249 -15.55 1.99 -4.98
CA PRO A 249 -14.74 0.78 -4.93
C PRO A 249 -13.41 0.97 -5.66
N ILE A 250 -12.36 0.34 -5.13
CA ILE A 250 -11.04 0.33 -5.75
C ILE A 250 -11.08 -0.65 -6.92
N VAL A 251 -10.93 -0.14 -8.13
CA VAL A 251 -10.90 -0.95 -9.37
C VAL A 251 -9.55 -0.75 -10.06
N GLU A 252 -8.80 -1.83 -10.18
CA GLU A 252 -7.49 -1.77 -10.80
C GLU A 252 -7.61 -1.81 -12.34
N PRO A 253 -6.84 -0.98 -13.05
CA PRO A 253 -6.78 -1.01 -14.50
C PRO A 253 -6.32 -2.39 -15.03
N PRO A 254 -6.63 -2.74 -16.28
CA PRO A 254 -6.18 -3.98 -16.90
C PRO A 254 -4.65 -4.17 -16.79
N GLY A 255 -4.25 -5.34 -16.32
CA GLY A 255 -2.84 -5.69 -16.11
C GLY A 255 -2.25 -5.29 -14.76
N LEU A 256 -2.98 -4.54 -13.94
CA LEU A 256 -2.56 -4.09 -12.59
C LEU A 256 -3.25 -4.88 -11.47
N ALA A 257 -3.76 -6.07 -11.75
CA ALA A 257 -4.43 -6.88 -10.73
C ALA A 257 -3.48 -7.22 -9.58
N LEU A 258 -3.95 -7.01 -8.33
CA LEU A 258 -3.20 -7.33 -7.13
C LEU A 258 -3.10 -8.86 -6.95
N ARG A 259 -1.89 -9.37 -6.71
CA ARG A 259 -1.65 -10.79 -6.48
C ARG A 259 -1.92 -11.16 -5.02
N LEU A 260 -2.69 -12.23 -4.81
CA LEU A 260 -2.98 -12.82 -3.51
C LEU A 260 -2.54 -14.29 -3.52
N ASP A 261 -1.55 -14.61 -2.69
CA ASP A 261 -1.02 -15.96 -2.54
C ASP A 261 -1.71 -16.71 -1.38
N PRO A 262 -1.67 -18.06 -1.38
CA PRO A 262 -2.06 -18.83 -0.21
C PRO A 262 -1.24 -18.42 1.02
N GLY A 263 -1.92 -18.26 2.16
CA GLY A 263 -1.28 -17.84 3.41
C GLY A 263 -1.18 -16.33 3.61
N ASN A 264 -1.37 -15.51 2.56
CA ASN A 264 -1.43 -14.07 2.76
C ASN A 264 -2.65 -13.65 3.55
N ASP A 265 -2.50 -12.63 4.39
CA ASP A 265 -3.60 -11.96 5.09
C ASP A 265 -3.85 -10.58 4.50
N LEU A 266 -5.07 -10.09 4.71
CA LEU A 266 -5.39 -8.68 4.47
C LEU A 266 -5.53 -7.98 5.82
N VAL A 267 -4.83 -6.87 6.00
CA VAL A 267 -4.87 -6.07 7.23
C VAL A 267 -5.51 -4.73 6.92
N LEU A 268 -6.66 -4.46 7.54
CA LEU A 268 -7.33 -3.18 7.43
C LEU A 268 -6.98 -2.31 8.63
N ASN A 269 -6.05 -1.39 8.44
CA ASN A 269 -5.75 -0.34 9.40
C ASN A 269 -6.82 0.74 9.32
N THR A 270 -7.53 0.98 10.42
CA THR A 270 -8.65 1.93 10.48
C THR A 270 -8.34 3.06 11.45
N HIS A 271 -8.57 4.29 11.00
CA HIS A 271 -8.64 5.46 11.87
C HIS A 271 -10.08 5.68 12.28
N LEU A 272 -10.36 5.56 13.58
CA LEU A 272 -11.69 5.57 14.16
C LEU A 272 -11.92 6.83 14.98
N GLN A 273 -13.12 7.39 14.87
CA GLN A 273 -13.49 8.61 15.57
C GLN A 273 -14.52 8.34 16.68
N PRO A 274 -14.17 8.60 17.97
CA PRO A 274 -15.11 8.52 19.08
C PRO A 274 -16.30 9.46 18.92
N SER A 275 -17.52 8.96 19.18
CA SER A 275 -18.77 9.73 19.02
C SER A 275 -19.35 10.28 20.33
N GLY A 276 -18.65 10.15 21.45
CA GLY A 276 -19.13 10.52 22.78
C GLY A 276 -19.79 9.37 23.54
N LYS A 277 -19.95 8.20 22.93
CA LYS A 277 -20.45 6.96 23.54
C LYS A 277 -19.71 5.76 22.95
N PRO A 278 -19.66 4.61 23.67
CA PRO A 278 -19.10 3.40 23.10
C PRO A 278 -19.94 2.92 21.91
N GLU A 279 -19.31 2.70 20.75
CA GLU A 279 -19.94 2.17 19.54
C GLU A 279 -19.03 1.11 18.92
N THR A 280 -19.61 0.18 18.16
CA THR A 280 -18.86 -0.94 17.59
C THR A 280 -18.73 -0.83 16.08
N VAL A 281 -17.57 -1.23 15.56
CA VAL A 281 -17.33 -1.39 14.13
C VAL A 281 -16.90 -2.82 13.83
N ALA A 282 -17.39 -3.35 12.71
CA ALA A 282 -17.03 -4.68 12.20
C ALA A 282 -16.96 -4.60 10.67
N PRO A 283 -15.80 -4.31 10.11
CA PRO A 283 -15.64 -4.14 8.67
C PRO A 283 -15.81 -5.44 7.90
N THR A 284 -16.21 -5.30 6.64
CA THR A 284 -16.24 -6.37 5.65
C THR A 284 -15.54 -5.91 4.37
N ILE A 285 -14.91 -6.83 3.66
CA ILE A 285 -14.19 -6.56 2.41
C ILE A 285 -14.75 -7.49 1.34
N GLY A 286 -15.22 -6.91 0.23
CA GLY A 286 -15.59 -7.61 -0.99
C GLY A 286 -14.42 -7.66 -1.94
N ILE A 287 -14.06 -8.84 -2.41
CA ILE A 287 -12.96 -9.08 -3.32
C ILE A 287 -13.51 -9.62 -4.64
N TYR A 288 -13.05 -9.03 -5.75
CA TYR A 288 -13.42 -9.42 -7.10
C TYR A 288 -12.19 -9.93 -7.84
N PHE A 289 -12.20 -11.21 -8.20
CA PHE A 289 -11.07 -11.84 -8.86
C PHE A 289 -11.12 -11.68 -10.38
N THR A 290 -9.95 -11.87 -10.99
CA THR A 290 -9.79 -12.03 -12.43
C THR A 290 -8.95 -13.26 -12.74
N ALA A 291 -9.19 -13.87 -13.90
CA ALA A 291 -8.34 -14.95 -14.40
C ALA A 291 -7.06 -14.43 -15.08
N ALA A 292 -7.04 -13.14 -15.44
CA ALA A 292 -5.88 -12.51 -16.06
C ALA A 292 -4.83 -12.19 -14.97
N PRO A 293 -3.60 -12.73 -15.07
CA PRO A 293 -2.53 -12.39 -14.14
C PRO A 293 -2.11 -10.94 -14.30
N ALA A 294 -1.46 -10.39 -13.26
CA ALA A 294 -0.79 -9.11 -13.35
C ALA A 294 0.31 -9.16 -14.41
N THR A 295 0.39 -8.13 -15.23
CA THR A 295 1.44 -7.94 -16.25
C THR A 295 2.20 -6.64 -16.08
N ARG A 296 1.70 -5.75 -15.23
CA ARG A 296 2.27 -4.46 -14.84
C ARG A 296 2.27 -4.40 -13.32
N PHE A 297 3.37 -3.96 -12.75
CA PHE A 297 3.58 -3.98 -11.31
C PHE A 297 3.92 -2.55 -10.86
N PRO A 298 3.02 -1.88 -10.15
CA PRO A 298 3.28 -0.53 -9.65
C PRO A 298 4.34 -0.55 -8.55
N VAL A 299 5.05 0.54 -8.41
CA VAL A 299 6.01 0.82 -7.34
C VAL A 299 5.56 2.08 -6.63
N LEU A 300 5.67 2.13 -5.32
CA LEU A 300 5.52 3.35 -4.54
C LEU A 300 6.87 4.05 -4.46
N LEU A 301 6.97 5.23 -5.07
CA LEU A 301 8.08 6.14 -4.93
C LEU A 301 7.73 7.11 -3.80
N GLN A 302 8.48 7.07 -2.71
CA GLN A 302 8.28 7.92 -1.55
C GLN A 302 9.37 8.99 -1.49
N LEU A 303 8.97 10.24 -1.41
CA LEU A 303 9.81 11.35 -0.98
C LEU A 303 9.46 11.65 0.47
N GLU A 304 10.50 11.83 1.29
CA GLU A 304 10.34 12.17 2.70
C GLU A 304 11.58 12.90 3.23
N ASN A 305 11.36 13.75 4.22
CA ASN A 305 12.46 14.37 4.94
C ASN A 305 12.09 14.60 6.41
N ASP A 306 11.78 13.53 7.11
CA ASP A 306 11.38 13.56 8.51
C ASP A 306 12.51 14.09 9.42
N ARG A 307 13.78 13.86 9.03
CA ARG A 307 14.92 14.40 9.77
C ARG A 307 14.96 15.94 9.77
N ALA A 308 14.42 16.59 8.74
CA ALA A 308 14.31 18.03 8.69
C ALA A 308 13.13 18.58 9.52
N LEU A 309 12.22 17.72 9.97
CA LEU A 309 11.07 18.10 10.80
C LEU A 309 11.51 18.38 12.24
N ASP A 310 11.86 19.61 12.52
CA ASP A 310 12.15 20.12 13.86
C ASP A 310 11.57 21.54 13.99
N ILE A 311 10.22 21.61 14.08
CA ILE A 311 9.43 22.82 13.95
C ILE A 311 9.42 23.58 15.28
N PRO A 312 10.04 24.77 15.38
CA PRO A 312 10.02 25.56 16.61
C PRO A 312 8.59 25.98 17.00
N ALA A 313 8.34 26.07 18.30
CA ALA A 313 7.11 26.70 18.79
C ALA A 313 7.00 28.16 18.29
N GLY A 314 5.86 28.52 17.73
CA GLY A 314 5.59 29.86 17.21
C GLY A 314 6.05 30.10 15.78
N ASP A 315 6.72 29.17 15.12
CA ASP A 315 7.08 29.29 13.69
C ASP A 315 5.82 29.11 12.83
N SER A 316 5.47 30.15 12.08
CA SER A 316 4.27 30.17 11.23
C SER A 316 4.52 29.80 9.75
N SER A 317 5.77 29.48 9.36
CA SER A 317 6.12 29.23 7.96
C SER A 317 7.33 28.30 7.78
N PHE A 318 7.42 27.26 8.59
CA PHE A 318 8.48 26.27 8.50
C PHE A 318 8.37 25.46 7.21
N LEU A 319 9.48 25.26 6.51
CA LEU A 319 9.52 24.54 5.22
C LEU A 319 10.29 23.24 5.34
N VAL A 320 9.71 22.18 4.78
CA VAL A 320 10.39 20.90 4.53
C VAL A 320 10.31 20.59 3.04
N SER A 321 11.39 20.11 2.48
CA SER A 321 11.45 19.70 1.07
C SER A 321 12.31 18.47 0.88
N ASP A 322 12.02 17.72 -0.17
CA ASP A 322 12.84 16.65 -0.69
C ASP A 322 12.78 16.62 -2.21
N GLU A 323 13.84 16.14 -2.87
CA GLU A 323 13.97 16.07 -4.31
C GLU A 323 14.61 14.75 -4.74
N PHE A 324 13.99 14.05 -5.68
CA PHE A 324 14.52 12.79 -6.22
C PHE A 324 14.61 12.83 -7.74
N GLN A 325 15.76 12.43 -8.30
CA GLN A 325 15.94 12.33 -9.74
C GLN A 325 15.64 10.92 -10.24
N LEU A 326 14.67 10.79 -11.14
CA LEU A 326 14.27 9.51 -11.69
C LEU A 326 15.40 8.84 -12.47
N PRO A 327 15.80 7.61 -12.10
CA PRO A 327 16.85 6.87 -12.81
C PRO A 327 16.33 6.15 -14.06
N VAL A 328 15.02 6.03 -14.23
CA VAL A 328 14.30 5.37 -15.33
C VAL A 328 13.08 6.19 -15.74
N ASP A 329 12.53 5.91 -16.91
CA ASP A 329 11.22 6.45 -17.30
C ASP A 329 10.13 5.82 -16.42
N VAL A 330 9.11 6.61 -16.03
CA VAL A 330 7.97 6.10 -15.27
C VAL A 330 6.64 6.64 -15.83
N GLU A 331 5.57 5.88 -15.65
CA GLU A 331 4.19 6.38 -15.74
C GLU A 331 3.67 6.62 -14.33
N LEU A 332 3.33 7.86 -14.01
CA LEU A 332 2.68 8.26 -12.76
C LEU A 332 1.18 7.95 -12.86
N LEU A 333 0.65 7.23 -11.86
CA LEU A 333 -0.75 6.78 -11.80
C LEU A 333 -1.55 7.48 -10.71
N ALA A 334 -0.94 7.68 -9.54
CA ALA A 334 -1.62 8.27 -8.39
C ALA A 334 -0.62 8.98 -7.46
N ILE A 335 -1.13 9.89 -6.64
CA ILE A 335 -0.37 10.72 -5.71
C ILE A 335 -1.04 10.64 -4.34
N TYR A 336 -0.26 10.43 -3.29
CA TYR A 336 -0.72 10.46 -1.91
C TYR A 336 0.20 11.37 -1.08
N PRO A 337 -0.14 12.66 -0.92
CA PRO A 337 0.54 13.55 0.02
C PRO A 337 0.03 13.32 1.43
N HIS A 338 0.92 13.35 2.43
CA HIS A 338 0.55 13.16 3.83
C HIS A 338 1.37 14.05 4.76
N ALA A 339 0.69 14.62 5.73
CA ALA A 339 1.21 15.32 6.90
C ALA A 339 0.14 15.37 7.98
N HIS A 340 0.46 15.87 9.16
CA HIS A 340 -0.51 16.01 10.26
C HIS A 340 -1.12 17.41 10.33
N TYR A 341 -1.36 17.92 11.55
CA TYR A 341 -2.20 19.09 11.81
C TYR A 341 -1.53 20.44 11.55
N LEU A 342 -0.18 20.51 11.60
CA LEU A 342 0.52 21.77 11.40
C LEU A 342 0.74 22.12 9.93
N CYS A 343 0.66 21.13 9.03
CA CYS A 343 0.84 21.37 7.62
C CYS A 343 -0.26 22.30 7.08
N ARG A 344 0.12 23.21 6.16
CA ARG A 344 -0.78 24.18 5.53
C ARG A 344 -0.79 24.11 4.03
N ASP A 345 0.38 23.88 3.43
CA ASP A 345 0.57 23.95 1.99
C ASP A 345 1.46 22.77 1.56
N MET A 346 1.02 22.06 0.55
CA MET A 346 1.74 20.92 -0.02
C MET A 346 1.85 21.11 -1.52
N LEU A 347 3.06 21.15 -2.03
CA LEU A 347 3.34 21.26 -3.46
C LEU A 347 4.26 20.12 -3.89
N ALA A 348 3.85 19.38 -4.91
CA ALA A 348 4.70 18.45 -5.63
C ALA A 348 4.85 18.87 -7.09
N THR A 349 6.09 18.93 -7.58
CA THR A 349 6.41 19.30 -8.96
C THR A 349 7.34 18.29 -9.62
N ALA A 350 7.39 18.29 -10.94
CA ALA A 350 8.33 17.54 -11.76
C ALA A 350 9.03 18.49 -12.74
N LEU A 351 10.33 18.67 -12.57
CA LEU A 351 11.19 19.36 -13.53
C LEU A 351 11.71 18.34 -14.54
N LEU A 352 11.25 18.46 -15.79
CA LEU A 352 11.60 17.54 -16.86
C LEU A 352 12.99 17.83 -17.43
N PRO A 353 13.64 16.87 -18.12
CA PRO A 353 14.98 17.06 -18.70
C PRO A 353 15.06 18.16 -19.77
N ASP A 354 13.94 18.54 -20.38
CA ASP A 354 13.86 19.66 -21.33
C ASP A 354 13.77 21.03 -20.66
N GLY A 355 13.77 21.08 -19.32
CA GLY A 355 13.65 22.29 -18.52
C GLY A 355 12.21 22.75 -18.26
N SER A 356 11.20 22.06 -18.78
CA SER A 356 9.80 22.36 -18.44
C SER A 356 9.44 21.82 -17.05
N GLU A 357 8.60 22.53 -16.33
CA GLU A 357 8.10 22.13 -15.02
C GLU A 357 6.60 21.84 -15.07
N LYS A 358 6.19 20.77 -14.38
CA LYS A 358 4.79 20.39 -14.20
C LYS A 358 4.46 20.40 -12.71
N THR A 359 3.36 21.05 -12.33
CA THR A 359 2.75 20.82 -11.01
C THR A 359 2.06 19.47 -11.02
N LEU A 360 2.52 18.54 -10.21
CA LEU A 360 1.91 17.22 -10.06
C LEU A 360 0.63 17.34 -9.22
N ILE A 361 0.75 17.95 -8.04
CA ILE A 361 -0.38 18.28 -7.16
C ILE A 361 -0.01 19.49 -6.30
N HIS A 362 -1.00 20.34 -6.05
CA HIS A 362 -0.89 21.46 -5.13
C HIS A 362 -2.09 21.48 -4.19
N ILE A 363 -1.84 21.49 -2.89
CA ILE A 363 -2.86 21.59 -1.84
C ILE A 363 -2.54 22.86 -1.02
N ALA A 364 -3.15 23.98 -1.38
CA ALA A 364 -2.90 25.28 -0.76
C ALA A 364 -3.48 25.43 0.67
N ARG A 365 -4.34 24.51 1.08
CA ARG A 365 -4.93 24.44 2.43
C ARG A 365 -5.11 22.98 2.82
N TRP A 366 -4.06 22.42 3.40
CA TRP A 366 -4.10 21.06 3.91
C TRP A 366 -5.06 20.94 5.10
N ASP A 367 -5.80 19.83 5.12
CA ASP A 367 -6.61 19.37 6.25
C ASP A 367 -6.48 17.85 6.36
N VAL A 368 -5.85 17.40 7.42
CA VAL A 368 -5.58 15.97 7.67
C VAL A 368 -6.86 15.12 7.66
N ASN A 369 -8.00 15.72 7.99
CA ASN A 369 -9.29 15.04 7.98
C ASN A 369 -9.76 14.64 6.58
N TRP A 370 -9.19 15.21 5.53
CA TRP A 370 -9.58 14.97 4.15
C TRP A 370 -8.44 14.42 3.28
N GLN A 371 -7.44 13.83 3.92
CA GLN A 371 -6.39 13.13 3.20
C GLN A 371 -6.94 12.06 2.27
N ALA A 372 -6.33 11.89 1.12
CA ALA A 372 -6.77 10.94 0.10
C ALA A 372 -5.64 10.56 -0.85
N VAL A 373 -5.78 9.40 -1.46
CA VAL A 373 -5.06 9.04 -2.67
C VAL A 373 -5.76 9.71 -3.85
N PHE A 374 -5.01 10.46 -4.64
CA PHE A 374 -5.48 11.15 -5.83
C PHE A 374 -5.01 10.40 -7.06
N ARG A 375 -5.92 9.69 -7.73
CA ARG A 375 -5.64 8.99 -8.99
C ARG A 375 -5.66 10.00 -10.13
N LEU A 376 -4.74 9.84 -11.08
CA LEU A 376 -4.72 10.70 -12.28
C LEU A 376 -5.81 10.24 -13.26
N ALA A 377 -6.50 11.19 -13.89
CA ALA A 377 -7.48 10.92 -14.93
C ALA A 377 -6.87 10.15 -16.12
N GLU A 378 -5.59 10.38 -16.39
CA GLU A 378 -4.77 9.68 -17.36
C GLU A 378 -3.36 9.52 -16.82
N PRO A 379 -2.67 8.36 -17.01
CA PRO A 379 -1.29 8.20 -16.60
C PRO A 379 -0.37 9.25 -17.27
N VAL A 380 0.58 9.80 -16.50
CA VAL A 380 1.52 10.82 -16.99
C VAL A 380 2.93 10.24 -17.04
N THR A 381 3.53 10.24 -18.23
CA THR A 381 4.92 9.84 -18.40
C THR A 381 5.87 10.91 -17.87
N LEU A 382 6.77 10.50 -16.99
CA LEU A 382 7.90 11.28 -16.49
C LEU A 382 9.19 10.60 -16.98
N PRO A 383 9.95 11.22 -17.87
CA PRO A 383 11.13 10.59 -18.44
C PRO A 383 12.28 10.51 -17.42
N ARG A 384 13.20 9.57 -17.64
CA ARG A 384 14.48 9.47 -16.91
C ARG A 384 15.16 10.83 -16.84
N GLY A 385 15.72 11.15 -15.68
CA GLY A 385 16.35 12.44 -15.42
C GLY A 385 15.37 13.53 -14.95
N THR A 386 14.05 13.28 -14.95
CA THR A 386 13.08 14.17 -14.32
C THR A 386 13.40 14.27 -12.83
N LYS A 387 13.42 15.50 -12.31
CA LYS A 387 13.54 15.74 -10.87
C LYS A 387 12.14 15.95 -10.29
N VAL A 388 11.71 15.02 -9.45
CA VAL A 388 10.48 15.14 -8.66
C VAL A 388 10.81 15.83 -7.35
N SER A 389 10.01 16.82 -6.98
CA SER A 389 10.22 17.61 -5.75
C SER A 389 8.95 17.67 -4.95
N MET A 390 9.08 17.57 -3.62
CA MET A 390 8.02 17.95 -2.68
C MET A 390 8.45 19.16 -1.86
N ARG A 391 7.49 19.99 -1.51
CA ARG A 391 7.69 21.16 -0.64
C ARG A 391 6.46 21.38 0.21
N TYR A 392 6.60 21.20 1.52
CA TYR A 392 5.53 21.31 2.50
C TYR A 392 5.83 22.47 3.46
N ARG A 393 4.79 23.23 3.79
CA ARG A 393 4.87 24.37 4.71
C ARG A 393 3.98 24.14 5.91
N TYR A 394 4.56 24.34 7.08
CA TYR A 394 3.95 24.11 8.39
C TYR A 394 3.76 25.42 9.15
N ASP A 395 2.71 25.48 9.96
CA ASP A 395 2.39 26.60 10.84
C ASP A 395 2.20 26.08 12.29
N ASN A 396 3.23 26.27 13.11
CA ASN A 396 3.24 25.94 14.54
C ASN A 396 3.02 27.18 15.41
N SER A 397 2.23 28.15 14.92
CA SER A 397 1.88 29.35 15.67
C SER A 397 0.61 29.15 16.51
N SER A 398 0.36 30.10 17.42
CA SER A 398 -0.89 30.17 18.19
C SER A 398 -2.11 30.53 17.35
N ASP A 399 -1.91 31.07 16.14
CA ASP A 399 -2.99 31.46 15.23
C ASP A 399 -3.49 30.26 14.39
N ASN A 400 -2.73 29.18 14.39
CA ASN A 400 -3.16 27.93 13.78
C ASN A 400 -4.18 27.21 14.67
N ILE A 401 -5.46 27.31 14.33
CA ILE A 401 -6.55 26.68 15.08
C ILE A 401 -6.52 25.15 15.04
N ALA A 402 -5.80 24.55 14.09
CA ALA A 402 -5.61 23.11 13.99
C ALA A 402 -4.40 22.61 14.80
N ASN A 403 -3.60 23.50 15.39
CA ASN A 403 -2.47 23.10 16.24
C ASN A 403 -2.99 22.30 17.44
N PRO A 404 -2.54 21.05 17.66
CA PRO A 404 -3.00 20.25 18.79
C PRO A 404 -2.46 20.72 20.14
N SER A 405 -1.42 21.59 20.15
CA SER A 405 -0.77 22.10 21.36
C SER A 405 -1.09 23.56 21.62
N HIS A 406 -1.67 23.87 22.78
CA HIS A 406 -1.93 25.24 23.21
C HIS A 406 -1.44 25.48 24.66
N PRO A 407 -0.34 26.24 24.87
CA PRO A 407 0.42 26.99 23.86
C PRO A 407 1.19 26.06 22.89
N PRO A 408 1.63 26.58 21.73
CA PRO A 408 2.44 25.81 20.78
C PRO A 408 3.70 25.25 21.43
N GLU A 409 4.03 24.01 21.12
CA GLU A 409 5.24 23.31 21.55
C GLU A 409 6.14 23.01 20.33
N ARG A 410 7.41 22.66 20.58
CA ARG A 410 8.31 22.21 19.52
C ARG A 410 7.88 20.85 19.00
N VAL A 411 7.70 20.71 17.70
CA VAL A 411 7.21 19.48 17.05
C VAL A 411 8.32 18.85 16.19
N ARG A 412 8.41 17.52 16.26
CA ARG A 412 9.35 16.70 15.47
C ARG A 412 8.60 15.64 14.69
N ALA A 413 9.35 14.92 13.84
CA ALA A 413 8.81 13.79 13.11
C ALA A 413 8.33 12.68 14.07
N GLY A 414 7.20 12.07 13.71
CA GLY A 414 6.63 10.94 14.43
C GLY A 414 5.18 10.66 14.06
N ASN A 415 4.67 9.55 14.61
CA ASN A 415 3.38 8.99 14.22
C ASN A 415 2.20 9.44 15.09
N ARG A 416 2.43 10.23 16.16
CA ARG A 416 1.34 10.71 17.01
C ARG A 416 0.70 11.95 16.41
N ALA A 417 -0.54 12.23 16.75
CA ALA A 417 -1.26 13.44 16.33
C ALA A 417 -0.54 14.76 16.67
N VAL A 418 0.30 14.75 17.72
CA VAL A 418 1.10 15.91 18.16
C VAL A 418 2.47 16.00 17.47
N ASP A 419 2.87 14.95 16.78
CA ASP A 419 4.07 14.91 15.94
C ASP A 419 3.71 15.35 14.51
N GLU A 420 4.68 15.41 13.59
CA GLU A 420 4.44 15.74 12.18
C GLU A 420 5.11 14.75 11.23
N MET A 421 4.63 14.73 10.00
CA MET A 421 5.18 13.98 8.89
C MET A 421 5.35 14.86 7.65
N ALA A 422 6.30 14.50 6.79
CA ALA A 422 6.51 15.15 5.49
C ALA A 422 6.69 14.08 4.43
N HIS A 423 5.59 13.47 3.99
CA HIS A 423 5.62 12.34 3.07
C HIS A 423 4.82 12.61 1.79
N LEU A 424 5.40 12.22 0.66
CA LEU A 424 4.76 12.21 -0.65
C LEU A 424 4.97 10.85 -1.29
N TRP A 425 3.90 10.08 -1.47
CA TRP A 425 3.96 8.84 -2.23
C TRP A 425 3.42 9.03 -3.64
N LEU A 426 4.16 8.52 -4.61
CA LEU A 426 3.76 8.45 -6.01
C LEU A 426 3.65 6.99 -6.42
N GLN A 427 2.48 6.57 -6.87
CA GLN A 427 2.31 5.26 -7.50
C GLN A 427 2.77 5.36 -8.95
N VAL A 428 3.79 4.61 -9.30
CA VAL A 428 4.39 4.67 -10.63
C VAL A 428 4.58 3.28 -11.24
N LEU A 429 4.61 3.22 -12.57
CA LEU A 429 5.06 2.06 -13.32
C LEU A 429 6.40 2.38 -13.95
N ALA A 430 7.42 1.66 -13.58
CA ALA A 430 8.74 1.79 -14.20
C ALA A 430 8.71 1.22 -15.62
N ILE A 431 9.18 1.99 -16.59
CA ILE A 431 9.13 1.66 -18.02
C ILE A 431 10.47 1.04 -18.43
N PRO A 432 10.49 -0.16 -19.03
CA PRO A 432 11.70 -0.76 -19.55
C PRO A 432 12.29 0.07 -20.71
N ALA A 433 13.56 0.44 -20.62
CA ALA A 433 14.25 1.03 -21.76
C ALA A 433 14.68 -0.04 -22.76
N SER A 434 14.66 0.29 -24.05
CA SER A 434 15.08 -0.64 -25.11
C SER A 434 16.55 -1.03 -24.95
N GLY A 435 16.81 -2.34 -24.77
CA GLY A 435 18.17 -2.89 -24.64
C GLY A 435 18.74 -2.90 -23.21
N GLU A 436 18.03 -2.43 -22.19
CA GLU A 436 18.41 -2.59 -20.80
C GLU A 436 18.04 -4.00 -20.30
N ALA A 437 19.01 -4.71 -19.70
CA ALA A 437 18.82 -6.07 -19.21
C ALA A 437 18.23 -6.11 -17.78
N ARG A 438 18.31 -5.00 -17.03
CA ARG A 438 17.83 -4.92 -15.65
C ARG A 438 16.34 -4.55 -15.60
N ASP A 439 15.65 -5.14 -14.66
CA ASP A 439 14.27 -4.72 -14.32
C ASP A 439 14.28 -3.24 -13.88
N PRO A 440 13.57 -2.35 -14.54
CA PRO A 440 13.56 -0.93 -14.22
C PRO A 440 13.00 -0.63 -12.82
N ARG A 441 12.16 -1.53 -12.27
CA ARG A 441 11.65 -1.41 -10.90
C ARG A 441 12.77 -1.55 -9.89
N MET A 442 13.66 -2.53 -10.08
CA MET A 442 14.85 -2.70 -9.22
C MET A 442 15.79 -1.50 -9.30
N VAL A 443 15.96 -0.93 -10.49
CA VAL A 443 16.79 0.29 -10.65
C VAL A 443 16.19 1.46 -9.89
N LEU A 444 14.87 1.63 -9.96
CA LEU A 444 14.16 2.70 -9.27
C LEU A 444 14.22 2.52 -7.75
N GLN A 445 13.92 1.32 -7.24
CA GLN A 445 13.90 1.03 -5.80
C GLN A 445 15.31 1.11 -5.18
N GLU A 446 16.34 0.62 -5.87
CA GLU A 446 17.74 0.78 -5.40
C GLU A 446 18.11 2.26 -5.28
N ALA A 447 17.78 3.07 -6.31
CA ALA A 447 18.08 4.49 -6.29
C ALA A 447 17.30 5.21 -5.17
N LEU A 448 16.05 4.84 -4.94
CA LEU A 448 15.23 5.40 -3.88
C LEU A 448 15.78 5.05 -2.48
N ALA A 449 16.14 3.79 -2.24
CA ALA A 449 16.73 3.39 -0.97
C ALA A 449 18.04 4.14 -0.68
N ARG A 450 18.89 4.36 -1.70
CA ARG A 450 20.11 5.19 -1.57
C ARG A 450 19.77 6.64 -1.24
N HIS A 451 18.75 7.20 -1.88
CA HIS A 451 18.28 8.56 -1.61
C HIS A 451 17.77 8.72 -0.17
N HIS A 452 16.98 7.76 0.34
CA HIS A 452 16.55 7.77 1.73
C HIS A 452 17.75 7.75 2.69
N LEU A 453 18.78 6.94 2.41
CA LEU A 453 20.00 6.90 3.22
C LEU A 453 20.85 8.19 3.14
N GLU A 454 20.79 8.93 2.04
CA GLU A 454 21.39 10.27 1.95
C GLU A 454 20.67 11.27 2.88
N ASN A 455 19.33 11.22 2.93
CA ASN A 455 18.51 12.04 3.80
C ASN A 455 18.59 11.60 5.27
N ASN A 456 18.52 10.29 5.52
CA ASN A 456 18.53 9.68 6.84
C ASN A 456 19.45 8.45 6.90
N PRO A 457 20.75 8.60 7.23
CA PRO A 457 21.68 7.47 7.38
C PRO A 457 21.31 6.46 8.49
N ALA A 458 20.32 6.74 9.33
CA ALA A 458 19.79 5.85 10.35
C ALA A 458 18.41 5.28 9.98
N ASP A 459 18.11 5.19 8.71
CA ASP A 459 16.90 4.58 8.20
C ASP A 459 17.08 3.06 8.08
N PHE A 460 16.45 2.33 9.02
CA PHE A 460 16.49 0.88 9.06
C PHE A 460 15.91 0.24 7.78
N GLU A 461 14.74 0.73 7.36
CA GLU A 461 14.04 0.17 6.21
C GLU A 461 14.83 0.38 4.91
N ALA A 462 15.44 1.55 4.77
CA ALA A 462 16.27 1.86 3.60
C ALA A 462 17.54 0.99 3.55
N HIS A 463 18.20 0.73 4.68
CA HIS A 463 19.33 -0.21 4.75
C HIS A 463 18.90 -1.62 4.38
N TYR A 464 17.81 -2.12 4.95
CA TYR A 464 17.27 -3.45 4.68
C TYR A 464 16.89 -3.61 3.19
N ASN A 465 16.12 -2.66 2.65
CA ASN A 465 15.67 -2.68 1.27
C ASN A 465 16.84 -2.59 0.28
N LEU A 466 17.82 -1.72 0.54
CA LEU A 466 19.03 -1.64 -0.28
C LEU A 466 19.80 -2.96 -0.27
N ALA A 467 19.96 -3.58 0.91
CA ALA A 467 20.66 -4.86 1.04
C ALA A 467 20.01 -5.95 0.18
N ALA A 468 18.70 -6.08 0.24
CA ALA A 468 17.98 -7.08 -0.53
C ALA A 468 18.03 -6.81 -2.05
N MET A 469 17.98 -5.53 -2.49
CA MET A 469 18.20 -5.18 -3.90
C MET A 469 19.61 -5.56 -4.37
N LEU A 470 20.61 -5.36 -3.52
CA LEU A 470 22.00 -5.72 -3.80
C LEU A 470 22.20 -7.24 -3.86
N GLU A 471 21.54 -7.98 -2.97
CA GLU A 471 21.55 -9.45 -2.98
C GLU A 471 20.92 -10.00 -4.27
N ALA A 472 19.74 -9.49 -4.65
CA ALA A 472 19.08 -9.84 -5.91
C ALA A 472 19.94 -9.50 -7.15
N ARG A 473 20.82 -8.51 -7.04
CA ARG A 473 21.82 -8.17 -8.07
C ARG A 473 23.05 -9.07 -8.08
N GLY A 474 23.23 -9.94 -7.10
CA GLY A 474 24.42 -10.76 -6.94
C GLY A 474 25.65 -9.97 -6.42
N VAL A 475 25.42 -8.99 -5.55
CA VAL A 475 26.46 -8.18 -4.86
C VAL A 475 26.40 -8.42 -3.35
N PRO A 476 26.63 -9.67 -2.89
CA PRO A 476 26.40 -10.06 -1.50
C PRO A 476 27.33 -9.36 -0.50
N GLU A 477 28.51 -8.87 -0.90
CA GLU A 477 29.42 -8.15 -0.01
C GLU A 477 28.82 -6.81 0.43
N GLU A 478 28.23 -6.07 -0.51
CA GLU A 478 27.58 -4.80 -0.21
C GLU A 478 26.26 -5.04 0.55
N ALA A 479 25.51 -6.08 0.16
CA ALA A 479 24.30 -6.49 0.86
C ALA A 479 24.56 -6.80 2.34
N ALA A 480 25.57 -7.63 2.62
CA ALA A 480 25.96 -7.97 4.01
C ALA A 480 26.37 -6.73 4.81
N ARG A 481 27.00 -5.73 4.19
CA ARG A 481 27.30 -4.46 4.87
C ARG A 481 26.03 -3.72 5.25
N GLN A 482 25.08 -3.59 4.31
CA GLN A 482 23.83 -2.89 4.57
C GLN A 482 22.95 -3.60 5.63
N TYR A 483 22.92 -4.94 5.63
CA TYR A 483 22.24 -5.70 6.68
C TYR A 483 22.90 -5.51 8.06
N ARG A 484 24.21 -5.36 8.15
CA ARG A 484 24.88 -5.04 9.43
C ARG A 484 24.49 -3.66 9.92
N GLU A 485 24.43 -2.64 9.04
CA GLU A 485 23.95 -1.31 9.41
C GLU A 485 22.49 -1.37 9.91
N ALA A 486 21.63 -2.15 9.25
CA ALA A 486 20.26 -2.38 9.74
C ALA A 486 20.25 -3.02 11.13
N LEU A 487 21.09 -4.02 11.40
CA LEU A 487 21.20 -4.65 12.72
C LEU A 487 21.78 -3.74 13.81
N GLU A 488 22.59 -2.76 13.46
CA GLU A 488 23.02 -1.72 14.42
C GLU A 488 21.85 -0.86 14.87
N LEU A 489 20.86 -0.62 13.99
CA LEU A 489 19.66 0.15 14.30
C LEU A 489 18.58 -0.67 15.04
N ARG A 490 18.42 -1.95 14.68
CA ARG A 490 17.49 -2.90 15.32
C ARG A 490 18.21 -4.21 15.67
N PRO A 491 18.93 -4.28 16.79
CA PRO A 491 19.66 -5.48 17.17
C PRO A 491 18.73 -6.67 17.40
N GLY A 492 19.09 -7.81 16.82
CA GLY A 492 18.36 -9.07 17.01
C GLY A 492 17.06 -9.19 16.18
N ASP A 493 16.87 -8.34 15.18
CA ASP A 493 15.78 -8.51 14.21
C ASP A 493 15.98 -9.83 13.45
N ALA A 494 15.05 -10.78 13.66
CA ALA A 494 15.17 -12.15 13.14
C ALA A 494 15.21 -12.19 11.59
N THR A 495 14.52 -11.27 10.94
CA THR A 495 14.48 -11.21 9.48
C THR A 495 15.81 -10.76 8.91
N VAL A 496 16.38 -9.70 9.49
CA VAL A 496 17.68 -9.17 9.08
C VAL A 496 18.82 -10.13 9.44
N GLU A 497 18.75 -10.78 10.61
CA GLU A 497 19.72 -11.82 11.02
C GLU A 497 19.73 -12.98 10.01
N ASN A 498 18.56 -13.45 9.58
CA ASN A 498 18.46 -14.50 8.56
C ASN A 498 19.00 -14.01 7.20
N ALA A 499 18.63 -12.81 6.76
CA ALA A 499 19.07 -12.25 5.49
C ALA A 499 20.59 -12.04 5.44
N LEU A 500 21.19 -11.50 6.51
CA LEU A 500 22.64 -11.40 6.65
C LEU A 500 23.29 -12.78 6.61
N GLY A 501 22.73 -13.75 7.33
CA GLY A 501 23.21 -15.12 7.31
C GLY A 501 23.22 -15.74 5.91
N ALA A 502 22.16 -15.54 5.14
CA ALA A 502 22.05 -16.00 3.74
C ALA A 502 23.08 -15.31 2.83
N ALA A 503 23.25 -14.00 2.95
CA ALA A 503 24.28 -13.26 2.21
C ALA A 503 25.70 -13.77 2.54
N LEU A 504 26.00 -14.02 3.82
CA LEU A 504 27.27 -14.59 4.27
C LEU A 504 27.49 -16.03 3.79
N LEU A 505 26.43 -16.84 3.68
CA LEU A 505 26.50 -18.16 3.04
C LEU A 505 26.93 -18.04 1.58
N SER A 506 26.36 -17.12 0.83
CA SER A 506 26.71 -16.86 -0.57
C SER A 506 28.19 -16.44 -0.72
N LEU A 507 28.75 -15.79 0.32
CA LEU A 507 30.17 -15.41 0.41
C LEU A 507 31.07 -16.55 0.92
N GLY A 508 30.52 -17.70 1.30
CA GLY A 508 31.27 -18.80 1.89
C GLY A 508 31.77 -18.54 3.33
N GLN A 509 31.26 -17.50 4.00
CA GLN A 509 31.62 -17.11 5.36
C GLN A 509 30.82 -17.93 6.39
N LEU A 510 30.96 -19.27 6.32
CA LEU A 510 30.08 -20.23 6.99
C LEU A 510 29.96 -20.04 8.51
N ARG A 511 31.05 -19.66 9.18
CA ARG A 511 31.03 -19.50 10.65
C ARG A 511 30.19 -18.29 11.06
N GLU A 512 30.39 -17.17 10.40
CA GLU A 512 29.63 -15.94 10.67
C GLU A 512 28.17 -16.11 10.26
N ALA A 513 27.91 -16.72 9.11
CA ALA A 513 26.56 -17.08 8.68
C ALA A 513 25.81 -17.89 9.74
N ALA A 514 26.44 -18.97 10.26
CA ALA A 514 25.82 -19.80 11.30
C ALA A 514 25.55 -19.03 12.60
N GLN A 515 26.34 -18.02 12.94
CA GLN A 515 26.10 -17.18 14.12
C GLN A 515 24.84 -16.33 13.97
N HIS A 516 24.70 -15.63 12.82
CA HIS A 516 23.53 -14.81 12.53
C HIS A 516 22.26 -15.66 12.37
N LEU A 517 22.34 -16.78 11.65
CA LEU A 517 21.21 -17.69 11.48
C LEU A 517 20.74 -18.30 12.81
N TYR A 518 21.69 -18.62 13.71
CA TYR A 518 21.36 -19.05 15.06
C TYR A 518 20.68 -17.94 15.88
N ALA A 519 21.12 -16.68 15.74
CA ALA A 519 20.44 -15.55 16.35
C ALA A 519 18.99 -15.42 15.81
N ALA A 520 18.79 -15.59 14.50
CA ALA A 520 17.47 -15.58 13.87
C ALA A 520 16.54 -16.68 14.44
N THR A 521 17.01 -17.95 14.52
CA THR A 521 16.23 -19.05 15.08
C THR A 521 15.95 -18.89 16.58
N THR A 522 16.83 -18.22 17.29
CA THR A 522 16.65 -17.90 18.72
C THR A 522 15.60 -16.81 18.92
N ALA A 523 15.64 -15.76 18.09
CA ALA A 523 14.69 -14.66 18.16
C ALA A 523 13.28 -15.07 17.67
N ARG A 524 13.22 -15.96 16.68
CA ARG A 524 11.97 -16.48 16.10
C ARG A 524 12.08 -18.00 15.87
N PRO A 525 11.69 -18.82 16.86
CA PRO A 525 11.84 -20.29 16.79
C PRO A 525 10.94 -20.98 15.74
N ASP A 526 9.97 -20.31 15.20
CA ASP A 526 9.08 -20.79 14.13
C ASP A 526 9.48 -20.27 12.74
N TYR A 527 10.70 -19.77 12.59
CA TYR A 527 11.18 -19.22 11.33
C TYR A 527 11.80 -20.32 10.43
N PHE A 528 10.99 -20.87 9.53
CA PHE A 528 11.41 -21.92 8.62
C PHE A 528 12.72 -21.59 7.89
N ASP A 529 12.82 -20.41 7.24
CA ASP A 529 13.97 -20.06 6.41
C ASP A 529 15.27 -19.95 7.23
N ALA A 530 15.18 -19.48 8.47
CA ALA A 530 16.34 -19.40 9.35
C ALA A 530 16.85 -20.79 9.76
N HIS A 531 15.97 -21.73 10.13
CA HIS A 531 16.34 -23.11 10.40
C HIS A 531 16.91 -23.79 9.17
N TYR A 532 16.27 -23.61 8.02
CA TYR A 532 16.74 -24.18 6.76
C TYR A 532 18.13 -23.66 6.39
N ASN A 533 18.37 -22.35 6.43
CA ASN A 533 19.65 -21.72 6.13
C ASN A 533 20.73 -22.08 7.16
N LEU A 534 20.37 -22.17 8.45
CA LEU A 534 21.30 -22.63 9.50
C LEU A 534 21.74 -24.06 9.25
N GLY A 535 20.79 -24.93 8.90
CA GLY A 535 21.10 -26.31 8.49
C GLY A 535 22.10 -26.37 7.32
N ILE A 536 21.93 -25.49 6.32
CA ILE A 536 22.86 -25.37 5.19
C ILE A 536 24.25 -24.90 5.66
N ALA A 537 24.32 -23.84 6.48
CA ALA A 537 25.58 -23.31 7.00
C ALA A 537 26.37 -24.38 7.78
N LEU A 538 25.67 -25.13 8.67
CA LEU A 538 26.23 -26.19 9.48
C LEU A 538 26.69 -27.38 8.65
N ALA A 539 25.88 -27.83 7.69
CA ALA A 539 26.21 -28.93 6.79
C ALA A 539 27.43 -28.58 5.91
N SER A 540 27.47 -27.37 5.37
CA SER A 540 28.61 -26.87 4.59
C SER A 540 29.89 -26.77 5.42
N GLY A 541 29.75 -26.53 6.73
CA GLY A 541 30.86 -26.55 7.71
C GLY A 541 31.19 -27.95 8.26
N GLY A 542 30.51 -29.03 7.80
CA GLY A 542 30.74 -30.40 8.25
C GLY A 542 30.10 -30.77 9.57
N ALA A 543 29.26 -29.90 10.14
CA ALA A 543 28.55 -30.13 11.41
C ALA A 543 27.22 -30.87 11.21
N TYR A 544 27.26 -32.02 10.56
CA TYR A 544 26.09 -32.74 10.06
C TYR A 544 25.05 -33.10 11.15
N ALA A 545 25.48 -33.41 12.37
CA ALA A 545 24.54 -33.72 13.45
C ALA A 545 23.63 -32.53 13.77
N ARG A 546 24.22 -31.36 13.94
CA ARG A 546 23.46 -30.12 14.18
C ARG A 546 22.65 -29.71 12.95
N ALA A 547 23.22 -29.91 11.76
CA ALA A 547 22.50 -29.64 10.52
C ALA A 547 21.23 -30.48 10.40
N ALA A 548 21.29 -31.77 10.79
CA ALA A 548 20.12 -32.65 10.79
C ALA A 548 19.04 -32.17 11.79
N GLU A 549 19.43 -31.65 12.96
CA GLU A 549 18.50 -31.07 13.93
C GLU A 549 17.76 -29.86 13.32
N GLU A 550 18.49 -28.95 12.69
CA GLU A 550 17.90 -27.75 12.09
C GLU A 550 17.02 -28.06 10.87
N PHE A 551 17.43 -28.99 9.99
CA PHE A 551 16.58 -29.43 8.88
C PHE A 551 15.34 -30.21 9.35
N ALA A 552 15.43 -30.95 10.46
CA ALA A 552 14.27 -31.60 11.05
C ALA A 552 13.26 -30.59 11.60
N GLU A 553 13.75 -29.49 12.18
CA GLU A 553 12.88 -28.39 12.62
C GLU A 553 12.26 -27.66 11.43
N ALA A 554 13.02 -27.39 10.36
CA ALA A 554 12.48 -26.85 9.13
C ALA A 554 11.38 -27.76 8.53
N ALA A 555 11.62 -29.07 8.44
CA ALA A 555 10.61 -30.02 7.96
C ALA A 555 9.38 -30.11 8.89
N ARG A 556 9.55 -29.90 10.19
CA ARG A 556 8.44 -29.80 11.14
C ARG A 556 7.59 -28.55 10.90
N LEU A 557 8.24 -27.41 10.63
CA LEU A 557 7.58 -26.13 10.36
C LEU A 557 6.85 -26.11 9.01
N LYS A 558 7.46 -26.71 7.97
CA LYS A 558 6.84 -26.87 6.65
C LYS A 558 6.90 -28.34 6.20
N PRO A 559 5.92 -29.19 6.59
CA PRO A 559 5.93 -30.64 6.31
C PRO A 559 5.78 -31.02 4.84
N ASP A 560 5.48 -30.06 3.98
CA ASP A 560 5.35 -30.21 2.52
C ASP A 560 6.54 -29.63 1.75
N ASP A 561 7.62 -29.22 2.43
CA ASP A 561 8.84 -28.76 1.78
C ASP A 561 9.78 -29.92 1.42
N ALA A 562 9.86 -30.23 0.14
CA ALA A 562 10.73 -31.30 -0.38
C ALA A 562 12.22 -31.01 -0.20
N GLY A 563 12.62 -29.75 -0.15
CA GLY A 563 14.01 -29.32 0.07
C GLY A 563 14.50 -29.62 1.48
N ALA A 564 13.67 -29.30 2.50
CA ALA A 564 13.97 -29.61 3.90
C ALA A 564 14.13 -31.11 4.12
N GLU A 565 13.21 -31.92 3.60
CA GLU A 565 13.28 -33.38 3.66
C GLU A 565 14.54 -33.94 2.95
N ALA A 566 14.88 -33.41 1.77
CA ALA A 566 16.06 -33.85 1.02
C ALA A 566 17.36 -33.49 1.75
N ASN A 567 17.46 -32.29 2.34
CA ASN A 567 18.65 -31.86 3.07
C ASN A 567 18.79 -32.61 4.42
N LEU A 568 17.68 -32.90 5.11
CA LEU A 568 17.68 -33.78 6.28
C LEU A 568 18.20 -35.17 5.93
N GLY A 569 17.70 -35.74 4.83
CA GLY A 569 18.19 -37.04 4.32
C GLY A 569 19.69 -37.01 4.01
N ALA A 570 20.18 -35.92 3.41
CA ALA A 570 21.59 -35.75 3.10
C ALA A 570 22.46 -35.68 4.37
N ALA A 571 22.05 -34.88 5.37
CA ALA A 571 22.77 -34.77 6.64
C ALA A 571 22.83 -36.10 7.39
N LEU A 572 21.71 -36.87 7.42
CA LEU A 572 21.63 -38.19 8.03
C LEU A 572 22.51 -39.21 7.29
N ALA A 573 22.62 -39.13 5.97
CA ALA A 573 23.50 -39.99 5.18
C ALA A 573 24.98 -39.77 5.50
N GLU A 574 25.39 -38.49 5.71
CA GLU A 574 26.76 -38.17 6.12
C GLU A 574 27.07 -38.66 7.56
N LEU A 575 26.05 -38.77 8.42
CA LEU A 575 26.14 -39.36 9.75
C LEU A 575 26.15 -40.91 9.73
N GLY A 576 25.92 -41.55 8.57
CA GLY A 576 25.85 -42.99 8.41
C GLY A 576 24.47 -43.61 8.75
N ASP A 577 23.46 -42.79 9.09
CA ASP A 577 22.08 -43.29 9.31
C ASP A 577 21.37 -43.50 7.97
N THR A 578 21.82 -44.49 7.27
CA THR A 578 21.33 -44.86 5.94
C THR A 578 19.83 -45.10 5.91
N ASN A 579 19.25 -45.72 6.95
CA ASN A 579 17.84 -46.07 6.97
C ASN A 579 16.94 -44.84 7.09
N GLN A 580 17.32 -43.88 7.93
CA GLN A 580 16.60 -42.62 8.03
C GLN A 580 16.78 -41.79 6.77
N ALA A 581 18.00 -41.67 6.24
CA ALA A 581 18.28 -40.96 5.02
C ALA A 581 17.40 -41.42 3.85
N ILE A 582 17.25 -42.72 3.65
CA ILE A 582 16.38 -43.28 2.60
C ILE A 582 14.94 -42.80 2.78
N ARG A 583 14.39 -42.85 4.00
CA ARG A 583 13.00 -42.45 4.25
C ARG A 583 12.77 -40.97 3.92
N HIS A 584 13.71 -40.09 4.31
CA HIS A 584 13.59 -38.65 4.03
C HIS A 584 13.74 -38.35 2.54
N PHE A 585 14.63 -39.02 1.81
CA PHE A 585 14.70 -38.90 0.35
C PHE A 585 13.44 -39.40 -0.35
N GLU A 586 12.87 -40.52 0.07
CA GLU A 586 11.59 -41.03 -0.46
C GLU A 586 10.48 -40.01 -0.19
N ARG A 587 10.41 -39.45 1.01
CA ARG A 587 9.45 -38.39 1.36
C ARG A 587 9.62 -37.16 0.50
N ALA A 588 10.85 -36.68 0.30
CA ALA A 588 11.13 -35.58 -0.60
C ALA A 588 10.65 -35.82 -2.04
N LEU A 589 10.81 -37.08 -2.54
CA LEU A 589 10.34 -37.45 -3.89
C LEU A 589 8.82 -37.68 -3.97
N GLU A 590 8.15 -37.98 -2.86
CA GLU A 590 6.68 -37.97 -2.78
C GLU A 590 6.14 -36.55 -2.91
N LEU A 591 6.80 -35.59 -2.26
CA LEU A 591 6.43 -34.17 -2.28
C LEU A 591 6.77 -33.52 -3.63
N ASP A 592 7.98 -33.74 -4.13
CA ASP A 592 8.45 -33.28 -5.43
C ASP A 592 9.18 -34.43 -6.19
N PRO A 593 8.50 -35.12 -7.12
CA PRO A 593 9.11 -36.16 -7.93
C PRO A 593 10.27 -35.69 -8.82
N ALA A 594 10.43 -34.40 -9.04
CA ALA A 594 11.51 -33.80 -9.80
C ALA A 594 12.72 -33.40 -8.94
N ASN A 595 12.65 -33.58 -7.62
CA ASN A 595 13.74 -33.21 -6.70
C ASN A 595 15.03 -33.98 -7.03
N ARG A 596 15.96 -33.30 -7.67
CA ARG A 596 17.23 -33.89 -8.16
C ARG A 596 18.15 -34.32 -7.02
N LEU A 597 18.24 -33.51 -5.96
CA LEU A 597 19.09 -33.80 -4.79
C LEU A 597 18.63 -35.11 -4.11
N ALA A 598 17.34 -35.23 -3.83
CA ALA A 598 16.79 -36.43 -3.21
C ALA A 598 17.03 -37.67 -4.09
N LYS A 599 16.81 -37.57 -5.41
CA LYS A 599 16.98 -38.70 -6.35
C LYS A 599 18.43 -39.18 -6.43
N GLU A 600 19.37 -38.25 -6.66
CA GLU A 600 20.80 -38.59 -6.80
C GLU A 600 21.36 -39.18 -5.49
N ASN A 601 20.98 -38.61 -4.34
CA ASN A 601 21.46 -39.12 -3.06
C ASN A 601 20.81 -40.45 -2.66
N LEU A 602 19.53 -40.66 -2.94
CA LEU A 602 18.85 -41.94 -2.71
C LEU A 602 19.51 -43.09 -3.48
N ASP A 603 19.80 -42.84 -4.76
CA ASP A 603 20.51 -43.83 -5.61
C ASP A 603 21.92 -44.13 -5.09
N ALA A 604 22.65 -43.09 -4.64
CA ALA A 604 23.99 -43.25 -4.07
C ALA A 604 23.98 -44.07 -2.78
N VAL A 605 23.05 -43.79 -1.86
CA VAL A 605 22.93 -44.50 -0.59
C VAL A 605 22.50 -45.94 -0.80
N ARG A 606 21.51 -46.19 -1.66
CA ARG A 606 21.08 -47.55 -2.00
C ARG A 606 22.18 -48.38 -2.66
N LYS A 607 23.02 -47.78 -3.51
CA LYS A 607 24.16 -48.43 -4.12
C LYS A 607 25.24 -48.81 -3.09
N ALA A 608 25.52 -47.90 -2.14
CA ALA A 608 26.49 -48.14 -1.07
C ALA A 608 26.02 -49.19 -0.06
N SER A 609 24.70 -49.41 0.09
CA SER A 609 24.10 -50.34 1.04
C SER A 609 23.90 -51.76 0.47
N ARG A 610 24.20 -51.99 -0.83
CA ARG A 610 24.15 -53.36 -1.41
C ARG A 610 25.37 -54.14 -0.94
N PRO A 611 25.20 -55.30 -0.30
CA PRO A 611 26.34 -56.18 0.02
C PRO A 611 27.00 -56.62 -1.30
N ASN A 612 28.33 -56.58 -1.34
CA ASN A 612 29.16 -57.12 -2.43
C ASN A 612 28.94 -58.63 -2.63
#